data_da4cf047ec52bec722246472841ef8c0
#
_entry.id   da4cf047ec52bec722246472841ef8c0
#
_cell.length_a   1.000
_cell.length_b   1.000
_cell.length_c   1.000
_cell.angle_alpha   90.00
_cell.angle_beta   90.00
_cell.angle_gamma   90.00
#
_symmetry.space_group_name_H-M   'P 1'
#
loop_
_entity.id
_entity.type
_entity.pdbx_description
1 polymer ?
#
loop_
_entity_poly.entity_id
_entity_poly.type
_entity_poly.pdbx_seq_one_letter_code
_entity_poly.pdbx_strand_id
1 'polypeptide(L)'
;SKLFSNSSTVFGSKPNSQVSLVDAAMPGMLPVINQYCIDQAVKTGIGLNAKINKYSVFDRKNYFYADLPQGYQISQYKYPIVGEGKVTIDFKDGTSKDIRIVRLHLEQDAGKSLHDQNPTKTYVDLNRSGVALMEIVSEPDIRSADEAGLYINKIRSILMYLDTCDGNMQEGSLRADVNISVRKPGED
;
A
#
# COMPACT_ATOMS: atom_id res chain seq x y z
N SER A 1 13.35 -7.44 -1.68
CA SER A 1 13.16 -7.34 -3.15
C SER A 1 11.76 -6.82 -3.48
N LYS A 2 11.55 -6.35 -4.69
CA LYS A 2 10.31 -5.75 -5.16
C LYS A 2 9.22 -6.78 -5.46
N LEU A 3 8.01 -6.32 -5.81
CA LEU A 3 6.86 -7.19 -6.06
C LEU A 3 7.07 -8.14 -7.26
N PHE A 4 7.70 -7.64 -8.33
CA PHE A 4 7.92 -8.39 -9.58
C PHE A 4 9.38 -8.37 -10.04
N SER A 5 10.33 -8.01 -9.20
CA SER A 5 11.76 -8.04 -9.51
C SER A 5 12.62 -8.30 -8.29
N ASN A 6 13.86 -8.70 -8.52
CA ASN A 6 14.85 -8.94 -7.47
C ASN A 6 15.61 -7.68 -7.04
N SER A 7 15.25 -6.50 -7.55
CA SER A 7 15.91 -5.25 -7.15
C SER A 7 15.75 -5.00 -5.66
N SER A 8 16.78 -4.39 -5.07
CA SER A 8 16.79 -3.99 -3.67
C SER A 8 15.73 -2.91 -3.38
N THR A 9 15.29 -2.84 -2.13
CA THR A 9 14.35 -1.85 -1.62
C THR A 9 14.93 -1.03 -0.47
N VAL A 10 16.27 -0.98 -0.35
CA VAL A 10 16.96 -0.27 0.73
C VAL A 10 16.71 1.23 0.60
N PHE A 11 16.19 1.85 1.66
CA PHE A 11 15.94 3.28 1.72
C PHE A 11 17.26 4.09 1.66
N GLY A 12 17.22 5.29 1.06
CA GLY A 12 18.36 6.20 1.00
C GLY A 12 19.46 5.83 -0.01
N SER A 13 19.25 4.82 -0.83
CA SER A 13 20.20 4.44 -1.88
C SER A 13 20.32 5.52 -2.96
N LYS A 14 21.46 5.58 -3.65
CA LYS A 14 21.69 6.50 -4.76
C LYS A 14 20.55 6.40 -5.79
N PRO A 15 20.01 7.51 -6.30
CA PRO A 15 18.93 7.50 -7.29
C PRO A 15 19.19 6.55 -8.46
N ASN A 16 18.16 5.81 -8.86
CA ASN A 16 18.19 4.83 -9.94
C ASN A 16 19.22 3.68 -9.81
N SER A 17 19.75 3.42 -8.61
CA SER A 17 20.71 2.33 -8.39
C SER A 17 20.03 0.98 -8.09
N GLN A 18 18.72 0.97 -7.87
CA GLN A 18 17.93 -0.22 -7.52
C GLN A 18 16.78 -0.43 -8.51
N VAL A 19 17.13 -0.47 -9.80
CA VAL A 19 16.15 -0.55 -10.90
C VAL A 19 16.52 -1.71 -11.81
N SER A 20 15.61 -2.67 -11.96
CA SER A 20 15.73 -3.75 -12.93
C SER A 20 15.11 -3.34 -14.28
N LEU A 21 15.31 -4.16 -15.31
CA LEU A 21 14.67 -3.97 -16.60
C LEU A 21 13.14 -4.04 -16.51
N VAL A 22 12.60 -4.85 -15.57
CA VAL A 22 11.16 -4.92 -15.28
C VAL A 22 10.67 -3.60 -14.67
N ASP A 23 11.41 -3.06 -13.69
CA ASP A 23 11.04 -1.80 -13.03
C ASP A 23 11.11 -0.60 -13.99
N ALA A 24 12.02 -0.64 -14.96
CA ALA A 24 12.17 0.36 -16.00
C ALA A 24 11.21 0.16 -17.21
N ALA A 25 10.33 -0.85 -17.12
CA ALA A 25 9.36 -1.19 -18.17
C ALA A 25 10.01 -1.44 -19.56
N MET A 26 11.18 -2.05 -19.61
CA MET A 26 11.84 -2.35 -20.87
C MET A 26 11.01 -3.34 -21.70
N PRO A 27 10.96 -3.18 -23.03
CA PRO A 27 10.20 -4.05 -23.92
C PRO A 27 10.54 -5.53 -23.74
N GLY A 28 9.52 -6.38 -23.67
CA GLY A 28 9.67 -7.83 -23.51
C GLY A 28 9.88 -8.32 -22.08
N MET A 29 9.99 -7.43 -21.10
CA MET A 29 10.08 -7.82 -19.68
C MET A 29 8.70 -8.12 -19.12
N LEU A 30 8.50 -9.35 -18.64
CA LEU A 30 7.25 -9.80 -18.04
C LEU A 30 7.41 -9.93 -16.51
N PRO A 31 6.41 -9.48 -15.73
CA PRO A 31 6.45 -9.58 -14.27
C PRO A 31 6.29 -11.03 -13.82
N VAL A 32 7.09 -11.44 -12.83
CA VAL A 32 6.94 -12.69 -12.08
C VAL A 32 6.80 -12.35 -10.62
N ILE A 33 5.72 -12.84 -9.99
CA ILE A 33 5.38 -12.49 -8.62
C ILE A 33 6.41 -12.98 -7.60
N ASN A 34 6.72 -12.13 -6.63
CA ASN A 34 7.57 -12.47 -5.50
C ASN A 34 6.75 -13.14 -4.40
N GLN A 35 7.04 -14.42 -4.14
CA GLN A 35 6.37 -15.22 -3.11
C GLN A 35 6.42 -14.56 -1.73
N TYR A 36 7.54 -13.96 -1.36
CA TYR A 36 7.68 -13.27 -0.07
C TYR A 36 6.63 -12.16 0.12
N CYS A 37 6.29 -11.40 -0.93
CA CYS A 37 5.27 -10.37 -0.86
C CYS A 37 3.86 -10.97 -0.63
N ILE A 38 3.59 -12.14 -1.22
CA ILE A 38 2.35 -12.90 -0.98
C ILE A 38 2.27 -13.33 0.48
N ASP A 39 3.35 -13.91 1.01
CA ASP A 39 3.42 -14.38 2.39
C ASP A 39 3.21 -13.24 3.39
N GLN A 40 3.80 -12.06 3.14
CA GLN A 40 3.61 -10.86 3.95
C GLN A 40 2.15 -10.37 3.91
N ALA A 41 1.51 -10.38 2.75
CA ALA A 41 0.10 -9.99 2.62
C ALA A 41 -0.83 -10.95 3.37
N VAL A 42 -0.60 -12.26 3.25
CA VAL A 42 -1.36 -13.29 3.99
C VAL A 42 -1.18 -13.13 5.50
N LYS A 43 0.06 -12.96 5.96
CA LYS A 43 0.39 -12.74 7.37
C LYS A 43 -0.31 -11.50 7.93
N THR A 44 -0.29 -10.41 7.17
CA THR A 44 -1.01 -9.17 7.52
C THR A 44 -2.52 -9.41 7.57
N GLY A 45 -3.09 -10.08 6.57
CA GLY A 45 -4.52 -10.40 6.53
C GLY A 45 -4.99 -11.20 7.75
N ILE A 46 -4.21 -12.18 8.19
CA ILE A 46 -4.49 -12.96 9.41
C ILE A 46 -4.49 -12.03 10.63
N GLY A 47 -3.51 -11.15 10.75
CA GLY A 47 -3.43 -10.19 11.87
C GLY A 47 -4.55 -9.15 11.89
N LEU A 48 -5.18 -8.91 10.76
CA LEU A 48 -6.35 -8.04 10.62
C LEU A 48 -7.68 -8.79 10.80
N ASN A 49 -7.66 -10.04 11.25
CA ASN A 49 -8.84 -10.93 11.33
C ASN A 49 -9.63 -10.97 10.01
N ALA A 50 -8.93 -10.94 8.90
CA ALA A 50 -9.52 -10.86 7.57
C ALA A 50 -9.51 -12.21 6.85
N LYS A 51 -10.44 -12.37 5.92
CA LYS A 51 -10.57 -13.56 5.09
C LYS A 51 -9.45 -13.62 4.06
N ILE A 52 -8.67 -14.71 4.05
CA ILE A 52 -7.68 -14.95 3.01
C ILE A 52 -8.37 -15.60 1.80
N ASN A 53 -8.21 -14.98 0.62
CA ASN A 53 -8.77 -15.48 -0.62
C ASN A 53 -7.78 -16.43 -1.30
N LYS A 54 -8.22 -17.68 -1.57
CA LYS A 54 -7.39 -18.69 -2.25
C LYS A 54 -7.24 -18.45 -3.75
N TYR A 55 -8.07 -17.57 -4.30
CA TYR A 55 -8.02 -17.11 -5.69
C TYR A 55 -7.93 -15.61 -5.70
N SER A 56 -6.88 -15.08 -6.31
CA SER A 56 -6.69 -13.64 -6.48
C SER A 56 -6.10 -13.33 -7.86
N VAL A 57 -6.38 -12.12 -8.35
CA VAL A 57 -6.00 -11.70 -9.70
C VAL A 57 -5.39 -10.31 -9.63
N PHE A 58 -4.31 -10.09 -10.37
CA PHE A 58 -3.77 -8.77 -10.62
C PHE A 58 -4.41 -8.16 -11.87
N ASP A 59 -4.79 -6.91 -11.73
CA ASP A 59 -5.36 -6.06 -12.77
C ASP A 59 -4.36 -4.97 -13.17
N ARG A 60 -4.61 -4.29 -14.30
CA ARG A 60 -3.86 -3.12 -14.72
C ARG A 60 -4.68 -1.86 -14.52
N LYS A 61 -4.22 -0.98 -13.63
CA LYS A 61 -4.77 0.36 -13.43
C LYS A 61 -4.02 1.33 -14.33
N ASN A 62 -4.61 1.69 -15.46
CA ASN A 62 -3.96 2.52 -16.47
C ASN A 62 -3.98 3.99 -16.08
N TYR A 63 -2.82 4.61 -15.96
CA TYR A 63 -2.61 6.05 -15.84
C TYR A 63 -1.16 6.40 -16.21
N PHE A 64 -0.89 7.67 -16.56
CA PHE A 64 0.38 8.08 -17.14
C PHE A 64 1.05 9.12 -16.27
N TYR A 65 2.21 8.74 -15.69
CA TYR A 65 3.11 9.63 -14.98
C TYR A 65 4.55 9.28 -15.34
N ALA A 66 5.45 10.26 -15.27
CA ALA A 66 6.87 10.06 -15.61
C ALA A 66 7.55 9.01 -14.71
N ASP A 67 7.12 8.89 -13.46
CA ASP A 67 7.62 7.92 -12.48
C ASP A 67 6.89 6.56 -12.51
N LEU A 68 6.01 6.36 -13.48
CA LEU A 68 5.35 5.09 -13.78
C LEU A 68 5.67 4.67 -15.23
N PRO A 69 6.88 4.12 -15.52
CA PRO A 69 7.39 3.93 -16.88
C PRO A 69 6.50 3.06 -17.76
N GLN A 70 5.81 2.07 -17.18
CA GLN A 70 4.93 1.15 -17.92
C GLN A 70 3.58 1.76 -18.32
N GLY A 71 3.21 2.94 -17.79
CA GLY A 71 1.92 3.58 -18.05
C GLY A 71 0.71 2.90 -17.39
N TYR A 72 0.95 1.93 -16.51
CA TYR A 72 -0.07 1.27 -15.67
C TYR A 72 0.54 0.80 -14.37
N GLN A 73 -0.28 0.69 -13.35
CA GLN A 73 0.07 0.07 -12.06
C GLN A 73 -0.54 -1.33 -12.01
N ILE A 74 0.26 -2.34 -11.69
CA ILE A 74 -0.27 -3.66 -11.38
C ILE A 74 -0.83 -3.59 -9.95
N SER A 75 -2.11 -3.89 -9.81
CA SER A 75 -2.87 -3.80 -8.57
C SER A 75 -3.90 -4.93 -8.51
N GLN A 76 -4.74 -4.97 -7.48
CA GLN A 76 -5.84 -5.92 -7.37
C GLN A 76 -7.13 -5.16 -7.06
N TYR A 77 -8.23 -5.51 -7.71
CA TYR A 77 -9.53 -4.88 -7.49
C TYR A 77 -10.62 -5.89 -7.11
N LYS A 78 -11.08 -6.67 -8.10
CA LYS A 78 -12.21 -7.58 -7.91
C LYS A 78 -11.85 -8.82 -7.09
N TYR A 79 -10.63 -9.28 -7.21
CA TYR A 79 -10.13 -10.51 -6.57
C TYR A 79 -8.86 -10.21 -5.76
N PRO A 80 -8.98 -9.46 -4.65
CA PRO A 80 -7.84 -9.14 -3.80
C PRO A 80 -7.36 -10.38 -3.05
N ILE A 81 -6.10 -10.39 -2.64
CA ILE A 81 -5.52 -11.50 -1.86
C ILE A 81 -6.17 -11.64 -0.47
N VAL A 82 -6.59 -10.51 0.14
CA VAL A 82 -7.27 -10.48 1.44
C VAL A 82 -8.60 -9.76 1.29
N GLY A 83 -9.66 -10.39 1.73
CA GLY A 83 -11.01 -9.87 1.73
C GLY A 83 -11.38 -9.14 3.02
N GLU A 84 -12.65 -9.24 3.39
CA GLU A 84 -13.22 -8.56 4.55
C GLU A 84 -12.56 -8.97 5.87
N GLY A 85 -12.43 -7.99 6.75
CA GLY A 85 -11.88 -8.14 8.08
C GLY A 85 -12.32 -7.02 9.01
N LYS A 86 -11.69 -6.92 10.18
CA LYS A 86 -11.95 -5.85 11.13
C LYS A 86 -10.79 -5.59 12.06
N VAL A 87 -10.68 -4.36 12.52
CA VAL A 87 -9.75 -3.93 13.56
C VAL A 87 -10.52 -3.23 14.66
N THR A 88 -10.35 -3.69 15.88
CA THR A 88 -10.95 -3.07 17.06
C THR A 88 -10.05 -1.96 17.58
N ILE A 89 -10.57 -0.75 17.68
CA ILE A 89 -9.93 0.39 18.34
C ILE A 89 -10.45 0.51 19.76
N ASP A 90 -9.57 0.87 20.70
CA ASP A 90 -9.88 0.99 22.12
C ASP A 90 -9.83 2.47 22.54
N PHE A 91 -10.85 2.94 23.24
CA PHE A 91 -10.95 4.31 23.74
C PHE A 91 -10.45 4.41 25.19
N LYS A 92 -10.10 5.63 25.62
CA LYS A 92 -9.59 5.89 26.99
C LYS A 92 -10.60 5.63 28.08
N ASP A 93 -11.89 5.67 27.77
CA ASP A 93 -12.99 5.38 28.70
C ASP A 93 -13.25 3.88 28.90
N GLY A 94 -12.46 3.03 28.26
CA GLY A 94 -12.58 1.57 28.33
C GLY A 94 -13.57 0.98 27.31
N THR A 95 -14.22 1.79 26.50
CA THR A 95 -15.06 1.30 25.40
C THR A 95 -14.21 0.94 24.17
N SER A 96 -14.79 0.20 23.24
CA SER A 96 -14.13 -0.18 22.00
C SER A 96 -15.08 -0.10 20.81
N LYS A 97 -14.51 -0.02 19.60
CA LYS A 97 -15.25 0.03 18.35
C LYS A 97 -14.54 -0.78 17.27
N ASP A 98 -15.31 -1.58 16.55
CA ASP A 98 -14.82 -2.29 15.38
C ASP A 98 -14.85 -1.38 14.14
N ILE A 99 -13.74 -1.29 13.45
CA ILE A 99 -13.61 -0.67 12.14
C ILE A 99 -13.46 -1.79 11.12
N ARG A 100 -14.42 -1.90 10.23
CA ARG A 100 -14.43 -2.93 9.19
C ARG A 100 -13.40 -2.64 8.11
N ILE A 101 -12.82 -3.69 7.57
CA ILE A 101 -11.90 -3.66 6.43
C ILE A 101 -12.63 -4.28 5.24
N VAL A 102 -12.63 -3.57 4.12
CA VAL A 102 -13.16 -4.07 2.83
C VAL A 102 -12.22 -5.12 2.25
N ARG A 103 -10.93 -4.80 2.22
CA ARG A 103 -9.87 -5.65 1.65
C ARG A 103 -8.48 -5.16 2.02
N LEU A 104 -7.51 -6.04 1.84
CA LEU A 104 -6.12 -5.69 1.62
C LEU A 104 -5.72 -6.23 0.24
N HIS A 105 -5.12 -5.39 -0.57
CA HIS A 105 -4.60 -5.81 -1.86
C HIS A 105 -3.14 -5.44 -2.04
N LEU A 106 -2.47 -6.20 -2.92
CA LEU A 106 -1.09 -5.94 -3.31
C LEU A 106 -1.05 -5.09 -4.58
N GLU A 107 -0.13 -4.14 -4.62
CA GLU A 107 0.14 -3.34 -5.81
C GLU A 107 1.61 -2.90 -5.88
N GLN A 108 2.02 -2.43 -7.04
CA GLN A 108 3.32 -1.80 -7.23
C GLN A 108 3.28 -0.35 -6.76
N ASP A 109 4.29 0.09 -6.03
CA ASP A 109 4.49 1.52 -5.80
C ASP A 109 5.07 2.19 -7.07
N ALA A 110 4.77 3.46 -7.29
CA ALA A 110 5.36 4.28 -8.34
C ALA A 110 6.77 4.75 -7.95
N GLY A 111 7.54 5.23 -8.91
CA GLY A 111 8.80 5.90 -8.66
C GLY A 111 8.61 7.24 -7.94
N LYS A 112 9.59 8.11 -8.07
CA LYS A 112 9.55 9.46 -7.47
C LYS A 112 9.93 10.50 -8.51
N SER A 113 9.08 11.50 -8.68
CA SER A 113 9.39 12.70 -9.48
C SER A 113 9.98 13.78 -8.58
N LEU A 114 11.12 14.35 -8.98
CA LEU A 114 11.86 15.37 -8.24
C LEU A 114 11.78 16.69 -9.03
N HIS A 115 11.07 17.67 -8.46
CA HIS A 115 10.78 18.96 -9.11
C HIS A 115 11.62 20.12 -8.55
N ASP A 116 12.28 19.90 -7.44
CA ASP A 116 12.98 20.92 -6.64
C ASP A 116 14.45 21.17 -7.05
N GLN A 117 15.01 20.27 -7.84
CA GLN A 117 16.42 20.31 -8.22
C GLN A 117 16.71 21.24 -9.43
N ASN A 118 15.72 21.53 -10.26
CA ASN A 118 15.89 22.36 -11.45
C ASN A 118 14.54 22.97 -11.86
N PRO A 119 14.46 24.29 -12.12
CA PRO A 119 13.19 24.97 -12.44
C PRO A 119 12.58 24.56 -13.80
N THR A 120 13.38 23.99 -14.70
CA THR A 120 12.94 23.65 -16.07
C THR A 120 12.95 22.13 -16.35
N LYS A 121 13.36 21.31 -15.38
CA LYS A 121 13.49 19.84 -15.54
C LYS A 121 12.93 19.11 -14.33
N THR A 122 12.28 18.00 -14.60
CA THR A 122 11.90 17.03 -13.59
C THR A 122 12.84 15.84 -13.69
N TYR A 123 13.44 15.46 -12.57
CA TYR A 123 14.23 14.23 -12.48
C TYR A 123 13.34 13.09 -11.99
N VAL A 124 13.62 11.88 -12.45
CA VAL A 124 12.86 10.68 -12.07
C VAL A 124 13.80 9.70 -11.39
N ASP A 125 13.41 9.28 -10.18
CA ASP A 125 14.05 8.20 -9.43
C ASP A 125 13.12 6.99 -9.39
N LEU A 126 13.55 5.90 -10.01
CA LEU A 126 12.81 4.65 -10.12
C LEU A 126 13.16 3.64 -9.02
N ASN A 127 13.97 4.00 -8.02
CA ASN A 127 14.30 3.10 -6.92
C ASN A 127 13.05 2.54 -6.22
N ARG A 128 12.01 3.36 -6.06
CA ARG A 128 10.74 2.94 -5.46
C ARG A 128 9.81 2.23 -6.45
N SER A 129 9.96 2.45 -7.75
CA SER A 129 9.11 1.84 -8.78
C SER A 129 9.11 0.32 -8.65
N GLY A 130 7.93 -0.27 -8.52
CA GLY A 130 7.74 -1.72 -8.36
C GLY A 130 7.95 -2.26 -6.94
N VAL A 131 8.26 -1.42 -5.96
CA VAL A 131 8.26 -1.83 -4.54
C VAL A 131 6.85 -2.33 -4.19
N ALA A 132 6.79 -3.43 -3.43
CA ALA A 132 5.51 -3.99 -3.02
C ALA A 132 4.81 -3.03 -2.04
N LEU A 133 3.56 -2.70 -2.35
CA LEU A 133 2.67 -1.92 -1.52
C LEU A 133 1.45 -2.77 -1.13
N MET A 134 1.13 -2.80 0.16
CA MET A 134 -0.12 -3.34 0.67
C MET A 134 -1.07 -2.18 0.95
N GLU A 135 -2.19 -2.11 0.24
CA GLU A 135 -3.24 -1.14 0.51
C GLU A 135 -4.36 -1.79 1.32
N ILE A 136 -4.59 -1.26 2.53
CA ILE A 136 -5.67 -1.66 3.43
C ILE A 136 -6.80 -0.64 3.28
N VAL A 137 -7.94 -1.08 2.77
CA VAL A 137 -9.12 -0.23 2.55
C VAL A 137 -10.13 -0.52 3.64
N SER A 138 -10.49 0.51 4.42
CA SER A 138 -11.54 0.42 5.45
C SER A 138 -12.92 0.75 4.92
N GLU A 139 -13.96 0.23 5.58
CA GLU A 139 -15.31 0.77 5.46
C GLU A 139 -15.41 2.17 6.09
N PRO A 140 -16.40 2.97 5.73
CA PRO A 140 -16.58 4.32 6.25
C PRO A 140 -17.18 4.30 7.67
N ASP A 141 -16.55 3.57 8.59
CA ASP A 141 -16.99 3.43 9.98
C ASP A 141 -16.45 4.54 10.90
N ILE A 142 -15.35 5.18 10.51
CA ILE A 142 -14.69 6.24 11.27
C ILE A 142 -15.56 7.50 11.27
N ARG A 143 -15.72 8.13 12.46
CA ARG A 143 -16.61 9.28 12.66
C ARG A 143 -15.92 10.52 13.26
N SER A 144 -14.64 10.40 13.63
CA SER A 144 -13.87 11.52 14.16
C SER A 144 -12.39 11.42 13.82
N ALA A 145 -11.67 12.52 13.97
CA ALA A 145 -10.22 12.56 13.81
C ALA A 145 -9.51 11.67 14.85
N ASP A 146 -10.03 11.62 16.08
CA ASP A 146 -9.47 10.78 17.15
C ASP A 146 -9.60 9.30 16.80
N GLU A 147 -10.77 8.87 16.28
CA GLU A 147 -10.95 7.51 15.80
C GLU A 147 -9.99 7.15 14.66
N ALA A 148 -9.76 8.08 13.73
CA ALA A 148 -8.80 7.89 12.64
C ALA A 148 -7.38 7.71 13.18
N GLY A 149 -6.98 8.55 14.13
CA GLY A 149 -5.69 8.44 14.80
C GLY A 149 -5.50 7.10 15.55
N LEU A 150 -6.52 6.67 16.28
CA LEU A 150 -6.51 5.37 16.97
C LEU A 150 -6.42 4.21 16.00
N TYR A 151 -7.17 4.25 14.90
CA TYR A 151 -7.16 3.22 13.86
C TYR A 151 -5.78 3.09 13.21
N ILE A 152 -5.18 4.21 12.75
CA ILE A 152 -3.86 4.21 12.12
C ILE A 152 -2.80 3.68 13.10
N ASN A 153 -2.83 4.11 14.37
CA ASN A 153 -1.90 3.61 15.38
C ASN A 153 -2.09 2.11 15.66
N LYS A 154 -3.33 1.62 15.67
CA LYS A 154 -3.62 0.19 15.85
C LYS A 154 -3.09 -0.63 14.67
N ILE A 155 -3.37 -0.21 13.43
CA ILE A 155 -2.82 -0.83 12.21
C ILE A 155 -1.29 -0.85 12.28
N ARG A 156 -0.66 0.29 12.55
CA ARG A 156 0.80 0.39 12.67
C ARG A 156 1.36 -0.62 13.69
N SER A 157 0.74 -0.71 14.86
CA SER A 157 1.17 -1.65 15.90
C SER A 157 1.05 -3.11 15.47
N ILE A 158 -0.03 -3.47 14.78
CA ILE A 158 -0.24 -4.82 14.23
C ILE A 158 0.85 -5.15 13.20
N LEU A 159 1.09 -4.26 12.24
CA LEU A 159 2.08 -4.46 11.18
C LEU A 159 3.50 -4.61 11.72
N MET A 160 3.86 -3.79 12.72
CA MET A 160 5.17 -3.88 13.40
C MET A 160 5.30 -5.18 14.20
N TYR A 161 4.27 -5.58 14.93
CA TYR A 161 4.26 -6.83 15.70
C TYR A 161 4.41 -8.06 14.78
N LEU A 162 3.79 -8.02 13.62
CA LEU A 162 3.89 -9.06 12.60
C LEU A 162 5.18 -9.01 11.78
N ASP A 163 6.01 -7.98 11.95
CA ASP A 163 7.20 -7.75 11.12
C ASP A 163 6.87 -7.74 9.60
N THR A 164 5.73 -7.13 9.25
CA THR A 164 5.31 -6.95 7.84
C THR A 164 5.53 -5.53 7.35
N CYS A 165 5.76 -4.58 8.27
CA CYS A 165 6.14 -3.20 8.02
C CYS A 165 6.89 -2.66 9.24
N ASP A 166 7.91 -1.84 9.03
CA ASP A 166 8.66 -1.16 10.11
C ASP A 166 7.86 0.01 10.74
N GLY A 167 6.75 0.40 10.10
CA GLY A 167 5.88 1.48 10.55
C GLY A 167 6.53 2.87 10.49
N ASN A 168 7.62 3.04 9.72
CA ASN A 168 8.32 4.31 9.60
C ASN A 168 7.61 5.25 8.62
N MET A 169 6.81 6.16 9.18
CA MET A 169 6.05 7.13 8.39
C MET A 169 6.97 8.21 7.76
N GLN A 170 8.12 8.50 8.35
CA GLN A 170 9.05 9.51 7.82
C GLN A 170 9.76 9.03 6.55
N GLU A 171 10.03 7.74 6.46
CA GLU A 171 10.59 7.11 5.26
C GLU A 171 9.52 6.69 4.26
N GLY A 172 8.23 6.83 4.63
CA GLY A 172 7.10 6.47 3.77
C GLY A 172 6.79 4.97 3.74
N SER A 173 7.33 4.18 4.70
CA SER A 173 6.98 2.76 4.83
C SER A 173 5.53 2.53 5.23
N LEU A 174 4.93 3.50 5.93
CA LEU A 174 3.50 3.54 6.23
C LEU A 174 2.94 4.90 5.84
N ARG A 175 1.88 4.91 5.05
CA ARG A 175 1.15 6.11 4.63
C ARG A 175 -0.32 5.92 4.92
N ALA A 176 -1.05 7.00 5.16
CA ALA A 176 -2.49 6.96 5.36
C ALA A 176 -3.15 8.09 4.57
N ASP A 177 -4.05 7.73 3.68
CA ASP A 177 -4.87 8.67 2.93
C ASP A 177 -6.27 8.70 3.56
N VAL A 178 -6.78 9.91 3.81
CA VAL A 178 -8.08 10.10 4.46
C VAL A 178 -9.05 10.74 3.48
N ASN A 179 -10.11 9.99 3.13
CA ASN A 179 -11.23 10.51 2.37
C ASN A 179 -12.33 10.95 3.34
N ILE A 180 -12.77 12.20 3.21
CA ILE A 180 -13.79 12.79 4.07
C ILE A 180 -15.02 13.13 3.24
N SER A 181 -16.19 12.70 3.70
CA SER A 181 -17.48 13.14 3.19
C SER A 181 -18.38 13.62 4.32
N VAL A 182 -19.29 14.52 4.02
CA VAL A 182 -20.29 15.03 4.97
C VAL A 182 -21.67 14.81 4.41
N ARG A 183 -22.63 14.50 5.30
CA ARG A 183 -24.04 14.35 4.97
C ARG A 183 -24.90 14.86 6.13
N LYS A 184 -26.15 15.21 5.86
CA LYS A 184 -27.11 15.49 6.92
C LYS A 184 -27.52 14.20 7.63
N PRO A 185 -27.88 14.25 8.92
CA PRO A 185 -28.43 13.08 9.61
C PRO A 185 -29.65 12.52 8.86
N GLY A 186 -29.64 11.21 8.54
CA GLY A 186 -30.72 10.52 7.83
C GLY A 186 -30.64 10.54 6.29
N GLU A 187 -29.60 11.16 5.72
CA GLU A 187 -29.30 11.08 4.28
C GLU A 187 -28.24 9.99 4.02
N ASP A 188 -28.36 9.27 2.88
CA ASP A 188 -27.38 8.26 2.43
C ASP A 188 -26.20 8.89 1.67
#